data_746d7d09f2e52b3e5cf9ca9590f5683f
#
_entry.id   746d7d09f2e52b3e5cf9ca9590f5683f
#
_cell.length_a   1.000
_cell.length_b   1.000
_cell.length_c   1.000
_cell.angle_alpha   90.00
_cell.angle_beta   90.00
_cell.angle_gamma   90.00
#
_symmetry.space_group_name_H-M   'P 1'
#
loop_
_entity.id
_entity.type
_entity.pdbx_description
1 polymer ?
#
loop_
_entity_poly.entity_id
_entity_poly.type
_entity_poly.pdbx_seq_one_letter_code
_entity_poly.pdbx_strand_id
1 'polypeptide(L)'
;LTSLTVTGNATAGNVIASDGTIQYGTNPGSGSISVNTGTTTAGIFATNITDINLGLAANIIMGATGKTVTARGNVTADNLQSDTLSVGDFYSSRTAVSVGSANTVIDSFPLATYRSAKYTIKVSDSTGYQALEALLVHDDINSIITVYGSLSTTGSELMSLSTAVNGTNIELRATPVNSSTSVNLMGTYVPD
;
A
#
# COMPACT_ATOMS: atom_id res chain seq x y z
N LEU A 1 -33.90 28.22 29.22
CA LEU A 1 -32.47 28.24 29.58
C LEU A 1 -31.68 28.61 28.33
N THR A 2 -31.03 29.74 28.36
CA THR A 2 -30.22 30.22 27.23
C THR A 2 -28.81 29.64 27.20
N SER A 3 -28.34 29.07 28.31
CA SER A 3 -27.06 28.33 28.37
C SER A 3 -27.03 27.43 29.61
N LEU A 4 -26.30 26.34 29.51
CA LEU A 4 -25.90 25.51 30.63
C LEU A 4 -24.36 25.47 30.68
N THR A 5 -23.77 25.95 31.76
CA THR A 5 -22.33 25.88 31.99
C THR A 5 -22.06 24.82 33.05
N VAL A 6 -21.26 23.83 32.71
CA VAL A 6 -20.77 22.77 33.62
C VAL A 6 -19.26 22.92 33.75
N THR A 7 -18.79 23.26 34.96
CA THR A 7 -17.36 23.44 35.25
C THR A 7 -16.63 22.16 35.64
N GLY A 8 -17.32 21.05 35.69
CA GLY A 8 -16.79 19.72 35.98
C GLY A 8 -17.33 18.67 35.04
N ASN A 9 -17.30 17.41 35.45
CA ASN A 9 -17.89 16.32 34.66
C ASN A 9 -19.41 16.39 34.66
N ALA A 10 -20.03 16.32 33.49
CA ALA A 10 -21.48 16.09 33.37
C ALA A 10 -21.72 14.62 33.03
N THR A 11 -22.49 13.92 33.88
CA THR A 11 -23.00 12.60 33.58
C THR A 11 -24.42 12.73 33.10
N ALA A 12 -24.64 12.39 31.83
CA ALA A 12 -25.98 12.42 31.23
C ALA A 12 -26.23 11.11 30.48
N GLY A 13 -27.46 10.59 30.55
CA GLY A 13 -27.84 9.44 29.75
C GLY A 13 -27.81 9.74 28.26
N ASN A 14 -28.31 10.91 27.86
CA ASN A 14 -28.24 11.41 26.50
C ASN A 14 -27.98 12.91 26.50
N VAL A 15 -27.14 13.36 25.56
CA VAL A 15 -27.02 14.78 25.19
C VAL A 15 -27.61 14.93 23.79
N ILE A 16 -28.74 15.63 23.70
CA ILE A 16 -29.48 15.85 22.46
C ILE A 16 -29.41 17.34 22.10
N ALA A 17 -28.85 17.67 20.95
CA ALA A 17 -28.98 18.98 20.32
C ALA A 17 -29.92 18.82 19.12
N SER A 18 -31.20 19.28 19.29
CA SER A 18 -32.25 19.05 18.28
C SER A 18 -32.09 19.91 17.02
N ASP A 19 -31.56 21.12 17.19
CA ASP A 19 -31.44 22.12 16.10
C ASP A 19 -30.11 22.83 16.10
N GLY A 20 -29.06 22.23 16.67
CA GLY A 20 -27.83 22.97 16.90
C GLY A 20 -26.57 22.15 16.75
N THR A 21 -25.48 22.87 16.90
CA THR A 21 -24.13 22.32 16.85
C THR A 21 -23.69 21.90 18.25
N ILE A 22 -23.17 20.68 18.39
CA ILE A 22 -22.37 20.31 19.54
C ILE A 22 -20.94 20.71 19.23
N GLN A 23 -20.47 21.79 19.86
CA GLN A 23 -19.13 22.31 19.66
C GLN A 23 -18.21 21.85 20.79
N TYR A 24 -17.09 21.24 20.44
CA TYR A 24 -16.03 20.85 21.36
C TYR A 24 -14.81 21.75 21.17
N GLY A 25 -14.56 22.61 22.15
CA GLY A 25 -13.41 23.51 22.15
C GLY A 25 -13.61 24.80 21.32
N THR A 26 -13.26 25.92 21.91
CA THR A 26 -13.33 27.26 21.30
C THR A 26 -11.95 27.87 21.10
N ASN A 27 -10.89 27.16 21.45
CA ASN A 27 -9.52 27.69 21.42
C ASN A 27 -8.56 26.76 20.72
N PRO A 28 -7.63 27.26 19.91
CA PRO A 28 -6.62 26.43 19.25
C PRO A 28 -5.69 25.81 20.30
N GLY A 29 -5.93 24.59 20.67
CA GLY A 29 -5.03 23.95 21.58
C GLY A 29 -5.36 22.53 22.00
N SER A 30 -6.55 22.15 22.36
CA SER A 30 -6.82 20.76 22.74
C SER A 30 -8.27 20.49 23.08
N GLY A 31 -9.07 20.19 22.10
CA GLY A 31 -10.36 19.51 22.32
C GLY A 31 -10.26 18.07 21.81
N SER A 32 -10.65 17.11 22.60
CA SER A 32 -10.75 15.72 22.15
C SER A 32 -12.15 15.17 22.40
N ILE A 33 -12.68 14.46 21.42
CA ILE A 33 -13.82 13.57 21.63
C ILE A 33 -13.22 12.18 21.85
N SER A 34 -13.20 11.73 23.08
CA SER A 34 -12.75 10.39 23.43
C SER A 34 -13.94 9.48 23.67
N VAL A 35 -14.06 8.42 22.90
CA VAL A 35 -15.01 7.33 23.16
C VAL A 35 -14.22 6.19 23.78
N ASN A 36 -14.18 6.19 25.13
CA ASN A 36 -13.56 5.12 25.87
C ASN A 36 -14.63 4.07 26.18
N THR A 37 -14.65 3.00 25.40
CA THR A 37 -15.63 1.93 25.58
C THR A 37 -14.91 0.66 26.00
N GLY A 38 -15.34 0.08 27.13
CA GLY A 38 -15.02 -1.30 27.46
C GLY A 38 -15.77 -2.32 26.60
N THR A 39 -16.47 -1.87 25.55
CA THR A 39 -17.25 -2.68 24.63
C THR A 39 -16.57 -2.83 23.28
N THR A 40 -16.92 -3.88 22.57
CA THR A 40 -16.32 -4.23 21.26
C THR A 40 -16.71 -3.30 20.12
N THR A 41 -17.70 -2.42 20.31
CA THR A 41 -18.19 -1.51 19.25
C THR A 41 -18.55 -0.15 19.79
N ALA A 42 -18.02 0.91 19.22
CA ALA A 42 -18.43 2.29 19.44
C ALA A 42 -18.91 2.90 18.11
N GLY A 43 -20.15 3.33 18.05
CA GLY A 43 -20.69 4.09 16.90
C GLY A 43 -20.64 5.58 17.19
N ILE A 44 -19.86 6.35 16.45
CA ILE A 44 -19.87 7.83 16.55
C ILE A 44 -20.94 8.40 15.62
N PHE A 45 -21.18 7.72 14.49
CA PHE A 45 -22.18 8.09 13.48
C PHE A 45 -22.97 6.83 13.10
N ALA A 46 -24.22 6.75 13.48
CA ALA A 46 -24.96 5.49 13.41
C ALA A 46 -25.77 5.28 12.13
N THR A 47 -26.55 6.26 11.66
CA THR A 47 -27.43 6.10 10.47
C THR A 47 -27.78 7.45 9.84
N ASN A 48 -28.09 7.43 8.53
CA ASN A 48 -28.60 8.56 7.75
C ASN A 48 -27.70 9.81 7.68
N ILE A 49 -26.39 9.62 7.69
CA ILE A 49 -25.44 10.71 7.49
C ILE A 49 -25.03 10.71 6.02
N THR A 50 -25.30 11.81 5.34
CA THR A 50 -24.94 11.98 3.93
C THR A 50 -23.46 12.28 3.78
N ASP A 51 -22.91 13.12 4.67
CA ASP A 51 -21.52 13.54 4.61
C ASP A 51 -20.90 13.66 6.00
N ILE A 52 -19.69 13.14 6.15
CA ILE A 52 -18.82 13.39 7.29
C ILE A 52 -17.62 14.19 6.78
N ASN A 53 -17.61 15.49 7.08
CA ASN A 53 -16.51 16.35 6.71
C ASN A 53 -15.49 16.41 7.84
N LEU A 54 -14.35 15.77 7.65
CA LEU A 54 -13.20 15.83 8.54
C LEU A 54 -12.18 16.81 7.92
N GLY A 55 -12.59 18.06 7.68
CA GLY A 55 -11.70 19.08 7.11
C GLY A 55 -10.56 19.37 8.08
N LEU A 56 -9.40 19.60 7.66
CA LEU A 56 -8.77 20.44 6.86
C LEU A 56 -7.30 20.76 6.95
N ALA A 57 -6.67 20.95 8.00
CA ALA A 57 -5.30 21.47 8.06
C ALA A 57 -4.33 20.47 8.68
N ALA A 58 -4.78 19.29 9.00
CA ALA A 58 -3.98 18.27 9.70
C ALA A 58 -4.21 16.88 9.13
N ASN A 59 -3.30 15.98 9.40
CA ASN A 59 -3.42 14.58 9.02
C ASN A 59 -4.60 13.91 9.74
N ILE A 60 -5.44 13.18 8.99
CA ILE A 60 -6.44 12.29 9.56
C ILE A 60 -5.78 10.92 9.67
N ILE A 61 -5.51 10.48 10.90
CA ILE A 61 -4.94 9.16 11.17
C ILE A 61 -6.09 8.20 11.49
N MET A 62 -6.31 7.23 10.61
CA MET A 62 -7.29 6.17 10.78
C MET A 62 -6.57 4.83 10.94
N GLY A 63 -6.91 4.12 12.02
CA GLY A 63 -6.31 2.83 12.33
C GLY A 63 -5.00 2.94 13.09
N ALA A 64 -4.52 1.80 13.55
CA ALA A 64 -3.24 1.63 14.21
C ALA A 64 -2.51 0.47 13.52
N THR A 65 -1.22 0.30 13.82
CA THR A 65 -0.42 -0.81 13.29
C THR A 65 -1.12 -2.15 13.48
N GLY A 66 -1.28 -2.91 12.42
CA GLY A 66 -1.94 -4.22 12.42
C GLY A 66 -3.48 -4.16 12.52
N LYS A 67 -4.10 -2.98 12.29
CA LYS A 67 -5.56 -2.82 12.26
C LYS A 67 -6.05 -2.45 10.87
N THR A 68 -7.28 -2.87 10.57
CA THR A 68 -7.92 -2.64 9.28
C THR A 68 -8.81 -1.39 9.33
N VAL A 69 -8.71 -0.56 8.30
CA VAL A 69 -9.70 0.48 7.98
C VAL A 69 -10.54 -0.04 6.82
N THR A 70 -11.85 -0.21 7.05
CA THR A 70 -12.75 -0.73 6.02
C THR A 70 -13.57 0.41 5.42
N ALA A 71 -13.38 0.69 4.14
CA ALA A 71 -14.28 1.49 3.31
C ALA A 71 -15.18 0.55 2.50
N ARG A 72 -16.51 0.66 2.69
CA ARG A 72 -17.46 -0.20 1.97
C ARG A 72 -17.94 0.40 0.64
N GLY A 73 -17.49 1.58 0.32
CA GLY A 73 -17.73 2.30 -0.93
C GLY A 73 -16.44 2.64 -1.65
N ASN A 74 -16.52 3.58 -2.58
CA ASN A 74 -15.35 4.05 -3.30
C ASN A 74 -14.44 4.88 -2.40
N VAL A 75 -13.14 4.71 -2.56
CA VAL A 75 -12.12 5.60 -2.01
C VAL A 75 -11.60 6.46 -3.16
N THR A 76 -11.84 7.77 -3.08
CA THR A 76 -11.31 8.75 -4.04
C THR A 76 -10.20 9.53 -3.35
N ALA A 77 -9.02 9.52 -3.93
CA ALA A 77 -7.85 10.24 -3.42
C ALA A 77 -7.05 10.80 -4.61
N ASP A 78 -6.50 11.99 -4.44
CA ASP A 78 -5.58 12.57 -5.44
C ASP A 78 -4.28 11.76 -5.50
N ASN A 79 -3.88 11.19 -4.38
CA ASN A 79 -2.74 10.28 -4.28
C ASN A 79 -3.02 9.19 -3.24
N LEU A 80 -2.92 7.93 -3.65
CA LEU A 80 -2.96 6.77 -2.76
C LEU A 80 -1.55 6.21 -2.65
N GLN A 81 -0.93 6.42 -1.49
CA GLN A 81 0.38 5.85 -1.19
C GLN A 81 0.20 4.56 -0.38
N SER A 82 0.74 3.46 -0.88
CA SER A 82 0.71 2.15 -0.24
C SER A 82 1.98 1.38 -0.59
N ASP A 83 2.54 0.67 0.37
CA ASP A 83 3.66 -0.26 0.11
C ASP A 83 3.19 -1.45 -0.73
N THR A 84 1.93 -1.83 -0.55
CA THR A 84 1.29 -2.96 -1.24
C THR A 84 -0.16 -2.61 -1.57
N LEU A 85 -0.57 -2.82 -2.82
CA LEU A 85 -1.96 -2.75 -3.24
C LEU A 85 -2.45 -4.17 -3.59
N SER A 86 -3.44 -4.66 -2.84
CA SER A 86 -4.13 -5.92 -3.14
C SER A 86 -5.54 -5.64 -3.65
N VAL A 87 -5.89 -6.18 -4.80
CA VAL A 87 -7.20 -5.99 -5.45
C VAL A 87 -7.81 -7.35 -5.76
N GLY A 88 -8.67 -7.85 -4.88
CA GLY A 88 -9.20 -9.20 -4.98
C GLY A 88 -8.08 -10.24 -4.97
N ASP A 89 -8.04 -11.11 -5.96
CA ASP A 89 -6.99 -12.10 -6.15
C ASP A 89 -5.77 -11.54 -6.93
N PHE A 90 -5.76 -10.24 -7.17
CA PHE A 90 -4.72 -9.56 -7.89
C PHE A 90 -3.84 -8.75 -6.94
N TYR A 91 -2.55 -9.01 -6.98
CA TYR A 91 -1.57 -8.31 -6.16
C TYR A 91 -0.61 -7.49 -7.03
N SER A 92 -0.30 -6.27 -6.61
CA SER A 92 0.68 -5.41 -7.28
C SER A 92 1.66 -4.86 -6.25
N SER A 93 2.95 -4.95 -6.55
CA SER A 93 3.99 -4.35 -5.71
C SER A 93 4.95 -3.49 -6.54
N ARG A 94 5.60 -2.56 -5.87
CA ARG A 94 6.67 -1.75 -6.45
C ARG A 94 7.89 -1.81 -5.54
N THR A 95 9.01 -2.19 -6.12
CA THR A 95 10.27 -2.35 -5.40
C THR A 95 11.38 -1.56 -6.10
N ALA A 96 12.27 -0.95 -5.31
CA ALA A 96 13.49 -0.34 -5.80
C ALA A 96 14.68 -1.06 -5.17
N VAL A 97 15.59 -1.58 -6.00
CA VAL A 97 16.72 -2.41 -5.56
C VAL A 97 18.01 -1.93 -6.21
N SER A 98 19.07 -1.88 -5.41
CA SER A 98 20.43 -1.73 -5.93
C SER A 98 21.01 -3.11 -6.24
N VAL A 99 21.49 -3.31 -7.45
CA VAL A 99 22.04 -4.57 -7.94
C VAL A 99 23.52 -4.38 -8.22
N GLY A 100 24.35 -5.03 -7.42
CA GLY A 100 25.80 -4.90 -7.50
C GLY A 100 26.53 -6.17 -7.93
N SER A 101 25.83 -7.30 -7.96
CA SER A 101 26.40 -8.61 -8.29
C SER A 101 25.43 -9.49 -9.05
N ALA A 102 25.95 -10.57 -9.62
CA ALA A 102 25.14 -11.57 -10.31
C ALA A 102 24.13 -12.25 -9.38
N ASN A 103 23.00 -12.64 -9.93
CA ASN A 103 21.91 -13.36 -9.23
C ASN A 103 21.36 -12.65 -7.98
N THR A 104 21.39 -11.31 -7.96
CA THR A 104 20.74 -10.55 -6.90
C THR A 104 19.22 -10.73 -6.99
N VAL A 105 18.58 -11.11 -5.88
CA VAL A 105 17.11 -11.20 -5.79
C VAL A 105 16.55 -9.79 -5.83
N ILE A 106 15.71 -9.51 -6.82
CA ILE A 106 15.06 -8.21 -6.98
C ILE A 106 13.57 -8.24 -6.64
N ASP A 107 12.98 -9.44 -6.62
CA ASP A 107 11.63 -9.68 -6.13
C ASP A 107 11.46 -11.15 -5.72
N SER A 108 10.46 -11.40 -4.85
CA SER A 108 10.16 -12.74 -4.37
C SER A 108 8.68 -12.84 -3.96
N PHE A 109 8.02 -13.94 -4.31
CA PHE A 109 6.65 -14.19 -3.91
C PHE A 109 6.43 -15.66 -3.49
N PRO A 110 5.43 -15.95 -2.61
CA PRO A 110 5.14 -17.31 -2.17
C PRO A 110 4.60 -18.19 -3.31
N LEU A 111 5.23 -19.34 -3.53
CA LEU A 111 4.84 -20.28 -4.57
C LEU A 111 3.43 -20.89 -4.33
N ALA A 112 3.02 -21.04 -3.07
CA ALA A 112 1.70 -21.59 -2.72
C ALA A 112 0.55 -20.57 -2.86
N THR A 113 0.85 -19.31 -3.20
CA THR A 113 -0.17 -18.26 -3.30
C THR A 113 -0.36 -17.79 -4.73
N TYR A 114 0.74 -17.66 -5.47
CA TYR A 114 0.71 -17.09 -6.81
C TYR A 114 1.37 -18.04 -7.80
N ARG A 115 0.71 -18.28 -8.93
CA ARG A 115 1.19 -19.18 -9.99
C ARG A 115 2.06 -18.49 -11.04
N SER A 116 1.82 -17.20 -11.27
CA SER A 116 2.56 -16.44 -12.27
C SER A 116 2.69 -14.98 -11.91
N ALA A 117 3.63 -14.29 -12.54
CA ALA A 117 3.81 -12.85 -12.40
C ALA A 117 4.15 -12.19 -13.74
N LYS A 118 3.65 -10.97 -13.91
CA LYS A 118 4.08 -10.05 -14.97
C LYS A 118 4.87 -8.90 -14.34
N TYR A 119 5.98 -8.54 -14.95
CA TYR A 119 6.84 -7.45 -14.49
C TYR A 119 7.03 -6.39 -15.55
N THR A 120 7.00 -5.13 -15.10
CA THR A 120 7.53 -3.97 -15.82
C THR A 120 8.70 -3.43 -15.03
N ILE A 121 9.87 -3.36 -15.64
CA ILE A 121 11.13 -3.09 -14.96
C ILE A 121 11.86 -1.94 -15.65
N LYS A 122 12.31 -0.97 -14.84
CA LYS A 122 13.26 0.07 -15.25
C LYS A 122 14.61 -0.23 -14.63
N VAL A 123 15.63 -0.25 -15.45
CA VAL A 123 17.05 -0.39 -15.06
C VAL A 123 17.77 0.91 -15.37
N SER A 124 18.70 1.30 -14.54
CA SER A 124 19.59 2.44 -14.79
C SER A 124 20.96 2.23 -14.15
N ASP A 125 21.98 2.64 -14.86
CA ASP A 125 23.36 2.72 -14.39
C ASP A 125 24.05 4.00 -14.89
N SER A 126 25.37 4.10 -14.77
CA SER A 126 26.14 5.27 -15.23
C SER A 126 26.15 5.44 -16.76
N THR A 127 25.75 4.42 -17.52
CA THR A 127 25.79 4.45 -19.00
C THR A 127 24.45 4.80 -19.61
N GLY A 128 23.32 4.49 -18.94
CA GLY A 128 22.01 4.80 -19.48
C GLY A 128 20.86 4.10 -18.77
N TYR A 129 19.80 3.85 -19.55
CA TYR A 129 18.55 3.29 -19.08
C TYR A 129 18.12 2.10 -19.94
N GLN A 130 17.46 1.13 -19.30
CA GLN A 130 16.80 0.02 -19.97
C GLN A 130 15.39 -0.16 -19.37
N ALA A 131 14.42 -0.44 -20.21
CA ALA A 131 13.09 -0.86 -19.83
C ALA A 131 12.84 -2.29 -20.30
N LEU A 132 12.25 -3.12 -19.42
CA LEU A 132 11.98 -4.53 -19.66
C LEU A 132 10.53 -4.86 -19.33
N GLU A 133 9.92 -5.74 -20.12
CA GLU A 133 8.72 -6.48 -19.73
C GLU A 133 9.00 -7.98 -19.70
N ALA A 134 8.55 -8.64 -18.63
CA ALA A 134 8.78 -10.06 -18.43
C ALA A 134 7.56 -10.79 -17.89
N LEU A 135 7.40 -12.05 -18.28
CA LEU A 135 6.45 -12.99 -17.70
C LEU A 135 7.20 -14.12 -17.02
N LEU A 136 6.72 -14.48 -15.84
CA LEU A 136 7.22 -15.58 -15.03
C LEU A 136 6.09 -16.54 -14.69
N VAL A 137 6.33 -17.84 -14.78
CA VAL A 137 5.42 -18.91 -14.35
C VAL A 137 6.22 -20.01 -13.67
N HIS A 138 5.58 -20.77 -12.79
CA HIS A 138 6.19 -21.92 -12.14
C HIS A 138 5.18 -23.08 -11.95
N ASP A 139 5.72 -24.28 -11.68
CA ASP A 139 4.98 -25.51 -11.36
C ASP A 139 5.36 -26.09 -9.99
N ASP A 140 5.82 -25.24 -9.06
CA ASP A 140 6.32 -25.53 -7.71
C ASP A 140 7.73 -26.17 -7.67
N ILE A 141 8.21 -26.71 -8.76
CA ILE A 141 9.53 -27.34 -8.89
C ILE A 141 10.43 -26.53 -9.80
N ASN A 142 9.87 -26.08 -10.92
CA ASN A 142 10.58 -25.30 -11.93
C ASN A 142 9.95 -23.91 -12.06
N SER A 143 10.76 -22.95 -12.41
CA SER A 143 10.31 -21.61 -12.78
C SER A 143 10.91 -21.19 -14.11
N ILE A 144 10.11 -20.53 -14.93
CA ILE A 144 10.47 -20.08 -16.27
C ILE A 144 10.15 -18.60 -16.38
N ILE A 145 11.05 -17.84 -16.97
CA ILE A 145 10.88 -16.43 -17.27
C ILE A 145 11.12 -16.18 -18.76
N THR A 146 10.31 -15.31 -19.33
CA THR A 146 10.49 -14.78 -20.68
C THR A 146 10.49 -13.26 -20.64
N VAL A 147 11.52 -12.64 -21.19
CA VAL A 147 11.57 -11.20 -21.49
C VAL A 147 11.07 -11.02 -22.92
N TYR A 148 9.93 -10.34 -23.07
CA TYR A 148 9.30 -10.14 -24.38
C TYR A 148 9.35 -8.70 -24.87
N GLY A 149 9.81 -7.77 -24.02
CA GLY A 149 10.05 -6.36 -24.36
C GLY A 149 11.35 -5.90 -23.71
N SER A 150 12.25 -5.36 -24.51
CA SER A 150 13.47 -4.75 -24.02
C SER A 150 13.83 -3.54 -24.88
N LEU A 151 14.02 -2.38 -24.22
CA LEU A 151 14.46 -1.14 -24.83
C LEU A 151 15.60 -0.56 -24.03
N SER A 152 16.70 -0.20 -24.69
CA SER A 152 17.86 0.40 -24.04
C SER A 152 18.29 1.68 -24.77
N THR A 153 18.66 2.70 -23.99
CA THR A 153 19.21 3.95 -24.54
C THR A 153 20.66 3.81 -25.03
N THR A 154 21.33 2.74 -24.63
CA THR A 154 22.72 2.46 -25.03
C THR A 154 22.83 1.54 -26.24
N GLY A 155 21.71 0.94 -26.68
CA GLY A 155 21.68 -0.10 -27.69
C GLY A 155 22.17 -1.47 -27.22
N SER A 156 22.53 -1.60 -25.94
CA SER A 156 22.97 -2.85 -25.30
C SER A 156 22.17 -3.09 -24.03
N GLU A 157 22.05 -4.34 -23.60
CA GLU A 157 21.43 -4.68 -22.32
C GLU A 157 22.29 -4.19 -21.16
N LEU A 158 21.66 -3.66 -20.13
CA LEU A 158 22.28 -3.26 -18.87
C LEU A 158 22.18 -4.36 -17.80
N MET A 159 21.21 -5.28 -17.99
CA MET A 159 20.90 -6.32 -17.01
C MET A 159 20.20 -7.49 -17.71
N SER A 160 20.48 -8.69 -17.26
CA SER A 160 19.71 -9.90 -17.60
C SER A 160 18.89 -10.37 -16.40
N LEU A 161 17.79 -11.10 -16.68
CA LEU A 161 16.89 -11.67 -15.68
C LEU A 161 17.00 -13.19 -15.66
N SER A 162 16.83 -13.75 -14.47
CA SER A 162 16.66 -15.18 -14.25
C SER A 162 15.64 -15.42 -13.14
N THR A 163 15.19 -16.66 -12.97
CA THR A 163 14.26 -17.06 -11.92
C THR A 163 14.73 -18.36 -11.26
N ALA A 164 14.34 -18.53 -10.00
CA ALA A 164 14.62 -19.76 -9.26
C ALA A 164 13.52 -20.06 -8.26
N VAL A 165 13.29 -21.34 -8.02
CA VAL A 165 12.54 -21.81 -6.85
C VAL A 165 13.50 -21.89 -5.67
N ASN A 166 13.20 -21.21 -4.58
CA ASN A 166 14.01 -21.19 -3.37
C ASN A 166 13.13 -21.44 -2.14
N GLY A 167 13.12 -22.67 -1.66
CA GLY A 167 12.26 -23.09 -0.56
C GLY A 167 10.78 -22.95 -0.92
N THR A 168 10.08 -22.07 -0.20
CA THR A 168 8.65 -21.78 -0.39
C THR A 168 8.38 -20.58 -1.29
N ASN A 169 9.41 -20.02 -1.91
CA ASN A 169 9.31 -18.81 -2.70
C ASN A 169 9.82 -19.02 -4.13
N ILE A 170 9.24 -18.26 -5.02
CA ILE A 170 9.79 -17.97 -6.34
C ILE A 170 10.59 -16.68 -6.24
N GLU A 171 11.79 -16.68 -6.77
CA GLU A 171 12.66 -15.50 -6.82
C GLU A 171 12.85 -15.02 -8.26
N LEU A 172 12.65 -13.72 -8.48
CA LEU A 172 13.14 -13.00 -9.64
C LEU A 172 14.55 -12.48 -9.33
N ARG A 173 15.49 -12.84 -10.15
CA ARG A 173 16.91 -12.49 -9.97
C ARG A 173 17.43 -11.68 -11.13
N ALA A 174 18.36 -10.79 -10.82
CA ALA A 174 19.00 -9.92 -11.78
C ALA A 174 20.53 -10.12 -11.78
N THR A 175 21.11 -10.07 -12.97
CA THR A 175 22.55 -10.00 -13.18
C THR A 175 22.87 -8.73 -13.96
N PRO A 176 23.45 -7.71 -13.32
CA PRO A 176 23.79 -6.46 -13.97
C PRO A 176 25.06 -6.60 -14.81
N VAL A 177 25.19 -5.75 -15.82
CA VAL A 177 26.44 -5.59 -16.56
C VAL A 177 27.44 -4.76 -15.75
N ASN A 178 26.96 -3.71 -15.09
CA ASN A 178 27.78 -2.85 -14.23
C ASN A 178 27.41 -3.03 -12.75
N SER A 179 28.38 -2.96 -11.85
CA SER A 179 28.21 -3.19 -10.42
C SER A 179 27.39 -2.12 -9.67
N SER A 180 27.07 -1.01 -10.31
CA SER A 180 26.27 0.09 -9.72
C SER A 180 24.99 0.28 -10.52
N THR A 181 24.16 -0.76 -10.55
CA THR A 181 22.88 -0.76 -11.28
C THR A 181 21.72 -0.59 -10.32
N SER A 182 20.79 0.30 -10.65
CA SER A 182 19.56 0.51 -9.92
C SER A 182 18.37 -0.05 -10.71
N VAL A 183 17.52 -0.81 -10.02
CA VAL A 183 16.34 -1.45 -10.59
C VAL A 183 15.09 -0.96 -9.87
N ASN A 184 14.11 -0.48 -10.64
CA ASN A 184 12.76 -0.26 -10.17
C ASN A 184 11.83 -1.20 -10.93
N LEU A 185 10.99 -1.92 -10.20
CA LEU A 185 10.07 -2.87 -10.80
C LEU A 185 8.65 -2.72 -10.25
N MET A 186 7.71 -3.07 -11.08
CA MET A 186 6.31 -3.27 -10.72
C MET A 186 5.94 -4.69 -11.13
N GLY A 187 5.49 -5.49 -10.15
CA GLY A 187 5.02 -6.86 -10.35
C GLY A 187 3.50 -6.93 -10.19
N THR A 188 2.88 -7.73 -11.04
CA THR A 188 1.49 -8.14 -10.96
C THR A 188 1.45 -9.64 -10.87
N TYR A 189 0.78 -10.16 -9.85
CA TYR A 189 0.79 -11.60 -9.54
C TYR A 189 -0.60 -12.19 -9.76
N VAL A 190 -0.63 -13.40 -10.32
CA VAL A 190 -1.86 -14.15 -10.53
C VAL A 190 -1.88 -15.32 -9.55
N PRO A 191 -2.92 -15.44 -8.72
CA PRO A 191 -3.09 -16.55 -7.79
C PRO A 191 -3.11 -17.92 -8.47
N ASP A 192 -2.90 -18.96 -7.65
CA ASP A 192 -3.00 -20.36 -8.06
C ASP A 192 -4.46 -20.78 -8.24
#